data_59b3286a92da4d33a19b5a55e90c56ae
#
_entry.id   59b3286a92da4d33a19b5a55e90c56ae
#
_cell.length_a   1.000
_cell.length_b   1.000
_cell.length_c   1.000
_cell.angle_alpha   90.00
_cell.angle_beta   90.00
_cell.angle_gamma   90.00
#
_symmetry.space_group_name_H-M   'P 1'
#
loop_
_entity.id
_entity.type
_entity.pdbx_description
1 polymer ?
#
loop_
_entity_poly.entity_id
_entity_poly.type
_entity_poly.pdbx_seq_one_letter_code
_entity_poly.pdbx_strand_id
1 'polypeptide(L)'
;VAKALYDQVDAYGVAMIEEAIELRKAGIDKLILILGYTGEESYEDLVQYQISQTVYTWEMAEQLSETALKLGKKAKIHIKVDTGMSRIGFIPCEESLDTVEKISKLPGLEVEGIFTHFARADEKTIEPAREPFRKYMAFVEELEKRGVKIPIHHVSNSASIIGFSEANLDMVRSGITTYGLYPSNEVAKDVLILEPAMQWKSIISYIKTVEPGTSISYGGTFTAKEKMTVA
;
A
#
# COMPACT_ATOMS: atom_id res chain seq x y z
N VAL A 1 16.84 2.21 1.06
CA VAL A 1 15.71 2.88 1.73
C VAL A 1 15.43 2.21 3.08
N ALA A 2 15.06 0.91 3.15
CA ALA A 2 14.62 0.25 4.38
C ALA A 2 15.61 0.38 5.55
N LYS A 3 16.90 0.14 5.34
CA LYS A 3 17.94 0.30 6.38
C LYS A 3 18.07 1.74 6.89
N ALA A 4 17.88 2.72 6.01
CA ALA A 4 17.95 4.14 6.40
C ALA A 4 16.75 4.59 7.25
N LEU A 5 15.63 3.89 7.13
CA LEU A 5 14.41 4.18 7.88
C LEU A 5 14.21 3.27 9.10
N TYR A 6 15.13 2.32 9.34
CA TYR A 6 14.94 1.25 10.31
C TYR A 6 14.51 1.75 11.70
N ASP A 7 15.17 2.77 12.22
CA ASP A 7 14.86 3.32 13.56
C ASP A 7 13.66 4.29 13.57
N GLN A 8 13.07 4.58 12.41
CA GLN A 8 12.02 5.60 12.25
C GLN A 8 10.65 5.01 11.91
N VAL A 9 10.59 3.72 11.55
CA VAL A 9 9.35 3.05 11.16
C VAL A 9 9.17 1.75 11.92
N ASP A 10 7.93 1.32 12.10
CA ASP A 10 7.57 0.08 12.79
C ASP A 10 7.32 -1.08 11.84
N ALA A 11 7.01 -0.78 10.58
CA ALA A 11 6.65 -1.76 9.56
C ALA A 11 7.07 -1.33 8.15
N TYR A 12 7.13 -2.29 7.24
CA TYR A 12 7.41 -2.09 5.81
C TYR A 12 6.29 -2.68 4.97
N GLY A 13 5.80 -1.92 3.99
CA GLY A 13 4.88 -2.40 2.98
C GLY A 13 5.61 -2.67 1.67
N VAL A 14 5.42 -3.85 1.09
CA VAL A 14 6.01 -4.27 -0.18
C VAL A 14 4.93 -4.79 -1.15
N ALA A 15 5.25 -4.89 -2.43
CA ALA A 15 4.33 -5.37 -3.43
C ALA A 15 4.40 -6.89 -3.63
N MET A 16 5.57 -7.49 -3.51
CA MET A 16 5.85 -8.88 -3.86
C MET A 16 6.67 -9.59 -2.79
N ILE A 17 6.63 -10.92 -2.82
CA ILE A 17 7.35 -11.76 -1.85
C ILE A 17 8.86 -11.65 -1.96
N GLU A 18 9.39 -11.48 -3.17
CA GLU A 18 10.81 -11.32 -3.42
C GLU A 18 11.38 -10.10 -2.70
N GLU A 19 10.66 -8.97 -2.74
CA GLU A 19 11.02 -7.75 -2.00
C GLU A 19 11.04 -8.00 -0.49
N ALA A 20 10.03 -8.72 0.02
CA ALA A 20 9.94 -9.07 1.44
C ALA A 20 11.11 -9.96 1.89
N ILE A 21 11.44 -10.97 1.10
CA ILE A 21 12.57 -11.88 1.36
C ILE A 21 13.90 -11.12 1.29
N GLU A 22 14.07 -10.21 0.34
CA GLU A 22 15.25 -9.35 0.24
C GLU A 22 15.43 -8.51 1.52
N LEU A 23 14.34 -7.92 2.03
CA LEU A 23 14.37 -7.17 3.28
C LEU A 23 14.75 -8.06 4.48
N ARG A 24 14.19 -9.27 4.59
CA ARG A 24 14.57 -10.23 5.64
C ARG A 24 16.04 -10.60 5.56
N LYS A 25 16.54 -10.93 4.36
CA LYS A 25 17.98 -11.25 4.13
C LYS A 25 18.88 -10.04 4.42
N ALA A 26 18.37 -8.82 4.27
CA ALA A 26 19.09 -7.59 4.63
C ALA A 26 19.09 -7.29 6.14
N GLY A 27 18.45 -8.13 6.97
CA GLY A 27 18.40 -8.02 8.44
C GLY A 27 17.23 -7.17 8.96
N ILE A 28 16.20 -6.93 8.16
CA ILE A 28 14.97 -6.27 8.64
C ILE A 28 14.12 -7.32 9.37
N ASP A 29 13.94 -7.17 10.66
CA ASP A 29 13.17 -8.05 11.55
C ASP A 29 11.78 -7.53 11.93
N LYS A 30 11.48 -6.26 11.60
CA LYS A 30 10.18 -5.62 11.80
C LYS A 30 9.07 -6.25 10.96
N LEU A 31 7.82 -5.90 11.20
CA LEU A 31 6.69 -6.31 10.38
C LEU A 31 6.94 -5.96 8.89
N ILE A 32 6.79 -6.95 8.01
CA ILE A 32 6.79 -6.74 6.55
C ILE A 32 5.45 -7.25 6.03
N LEU A 33 4.67 -6.37 5.44
CA LEU A 33 3.35 -6.66 4.87
C LEU A 33 3.40 -6.62 3.35
N ILE A 34 3.05 -7.73 2.70
CA ILE A 34 2.78 -7.74 1.27
C ILE A 34 1.38 -7.16 1.05
N LEU A 35 1.31 -6.03 0.33
CA LEU A 35 0.06 -5.30 0.06
C LEU A 35 -0.74 -5.87 -1.12
N GLY A 36 -0.14 -6.74 -1.90
CA GLY A 36 -0.67 -7.36 -3.10
C GLY A 36 -0.98 -8.85 -2.96
N TYR A 37 -1.08 -9.49 -4.12
CA TYR A 37 -1.29 -10.94 -4.25
C TYR A 37 0.05 -11.68 -4.13
N THR A 38 -0.01 -12.85 -3.51
CA THR A 38 1.07 -13.85 -3.53
C THR A 38 0.48 -15.19 -3.97
N GLY A 39 1.11 -15.86 -4.91
CA GLY A 39 0.70 -17.18 -5.37
C GLY A 39 0.93 -18.26 -4.31
N GLU A 40 0.12 -19.32 -4.34
CA GLU A 40 0.19 -20.43 -3.37
C GLU A 40 1.54 -21.14 -3.35
N GLU A 41 2.27 -21.14 -4.47
CA GLU A 41 3.63 -21.67 -4.59
C GLU A 41 4.65 -20.99 -3.67
N SER A 42 4.34 -19.79 -3.19
CA SER A 42 5.20 -19.00 -2.30
C SER A 42 4.71 -18.97 -0.85
N TYR A 43 3.65 -19.70 -0.50
CA TYR A 43 3.11 -19.66 0.86
C TYR A 43 4.06 -20.29 1.91
N GLU A 44 4.85 -21.26 1.52
CA GLU A 44 5.89 -21.79 2.41
C GLU A 44 6.92 -20.72 2.77
N ASP A 45 7.36 -19.94 1.80
CA ASP A 45 8.28 -18.84 2.03
C ASP A 45 7.67 -17.74 2.91
N LEU A 46 6.41 -17.37 2.69
CA LEU A 46 5.67 -16.44 3.56
C LEU A 46 5.77 -16.86 5.03
N VAL A 47 5.46 -18.13 5.29
CA VAL A 47 5.46 -18.69 6.64
C VAL A 47 6.87 -18.80 7.22
N GLN A 48 7.83 -19.25 6.41
CA GLN A 48 9.22 -19.45 6.86
C GLN A 48 9.91 -18.14 7.21
N TYR A 49 9.73 -17.12 6.39
CA TYR A 49 10.30 -15.78 6.57
C TYR A 49 9.46 -14.86 7.48
N GLN A 50 8.33 -15.38 8.01
CA GLN A 50 7.41 -14.61 8.87
C GLN A 50 7.00 -13.27 8.23
N ILE A 51 6.53 -13.34 6.98
CA ILE A 51 6.04 -12.20 6.22
C ILE A 51 4.53 -12.18 6.35
N SER A 52 3.95 -11.01 6.66
CA SER A 52 2.51 -10.82 6.76
C SER A 52 1.90 -10.68 5.37
N GLN A 53 0.83 -11.43 5.10
CA GLN A 53 0.13 -11.44 3.81
C GLN A 53 -1.20 -10.71 3.87
N THR A 54 -1.48 -9.89 2.88
CA THR A 54 -2.83 -9.35 2.64
C THR A 54 -3.76 -10.45 2.15
N VAL A 55 -4.88 -10.65 2.86
CA VAL A 55 -5.89 -11.66 2.54
C VAL A 55 -7.22 -10.97 2.24
N TYR A 56 -7.86 -11.41 1.15
CA TYR A 56 -9.13 -10.85 0.66
C TYR A 56 -10.05 -11.88 0.00
N THR A 57 -9.74 -13.18 0.11
CA THR A 57 -10.66 -14.28 -0.22
C THR A 57 -10.54 -15.39 0.83
N TRP A 58 -11.57 -16.23 0.90
CA TRP A 58 -11.57 -17.43 1.74
C TRP A 58 -10.49 -18.42 1.31
N GLU A 59 -10.38 -18.66 0.02
CA GLU A 59 -9.47 -19.65 -0.57
C GLU A 59 -8.01 -19.32 -0.21
N MET A 60 -7.61 -18.05 -0.32
CA MET A 60 -6.26 -17.61 0.13
C MET A 60 -6.02 -17.92 1.60
N ALA A 61 -7.00 -17.61 2.46
CA ALA A 61 -6.89 -17.84 3.89
C ALA A 61 -6.78 -19.33 4.23
N GLU A 62 -7.64 -20.16 3.63
CA GLU A 62 -7.67 -21.61 3.84
C GLU A 62 -6.35 -22.27 3.42
N GLN A 63 -5.90 -22.03 2.19
CA GLN A 63 -4.64 -22.57 1.66
C GLN A 63 -3.42 -22.13 2.48
N LEU A 64 -3.36 -20.85 2.86
CA LEU A 64 -2.26 -20.33 3.70
C LEU A 64 -2.29 -20.94 5.10
N SER A 65 -3.48 -21.14 5.68
CA SER A 65 -3.66 -21.82 6.96
C SER A 65 -3.16 -23.27 6.89
N GLU A 66 -3.53 -24.01 5.85
CA GLU A 66 -3.08 -25.39 5.66
C GLU A 66 -1.56 -25.48 5.51
N THR A 67 -0.96 -24.58 4.74
CA THR A 67 0.49 -24.51 4.56
C THR A 67 1.19 -24.22 5.88
N ALA A 68 0.69 -23.27 6.66
CA ALA A 68 1.25 -22.93 7.96
C ALA A 68 1.18 -24.12 8.94
N LEU A 69 0.07 -24.85 8.95
CA LEU A 69 -0.10 -26.04 9.79
C LEU A 69 0.87 -27.16 9.39
N LYS A 70 1.08 -27.41 8.11
CA LYS A 70 2.08 -28.39 7.62
C LYS A 70 3.49 -28.05 8.10
N LEU A 71 3.80 -26.76 8.24
CA LEU A 71 5.09 -26.27 8.74
C LEU A 71 5.16 -26.16 10.27
N GLY A 72 4.08 -26.49 11.00
CA GLY A 72 3.99 -26.37 12.45
C GLY A 72 4.08 -24.90 12.94
N LYS A 73 3.67 -23.94 12.12
CA LYS A 73 3.74 -22.51 12.38
C LYS A 73 2.37 -21.84 12.22
N LYS A 74 2.32 -20.54 12.43
CA LYS A 74 1.19 -19.69 12.04
C LYS A 74 1.63 -18.70 10.97
N ALA A 75 0.76 -18.46 9.99
CA ALA A 75 0.92 -17.39 9.03
C ALA A 75 0.23 -16.11 9.55
N LYS A 76 0.94 -15.01 9.49
CA LYS A 76 0.42 -13.68 9.84
C LYS A 76 -0.31 -13.07 8.66
N ILE A 77 -1.51 -12.55 8.90
CA ILE A 77 -2.32 -11.96 7.83
C ILE A 77 -2.92 -10.61 8.22
N HIS A 78 -3.12 -9.78 7.20
CA HIS A 78 -3.94 -8.58 7.29
C HIS A 78 -5.15 -8.74 6.36
N ILE A 79 -6.35 -8.58 6.93
CA ILE A 79 -7.60 -8.61 6.16
C ILE A 79 -7.71 -7.31 5.36
N LYS A 80 -7.96 -7.43 4.05
CA LYS A 80 -8.21 -6.27 3.19
C LYS A 80 -9.70 -6.08 2.96
N VAL A 81 -10.19 -4.88 3.27
CA VAL A 81 -11.57 -4.45 3.01
C VAL A 81 -11.59 -3.45 1.86
N ASP A 82 -12.50 -3.62 0.90
CA ASP A 82 -12.70 -2.66 -0.18
C ASP A 82 -13.89 -1.74 0.13
N THR A 83 -13.58 -0.53 0.49
CA THR A 83 -14.58 0.50 0.82
C THR A 83 -14.83 1.50 -0.31
N GLY A 84 -14.26 1.23 -1.51
CA GLY A 84 -14.46 2.07 -2.69
C GLY A 84 -13.24 2.29 -3.58
N MET A 85 -12.12 1.59 -3.31
CA MET A 85 -10.96 1.56 -4.22
C MET A 85 -11.21 0.67 -5.44
N SER A 86 -12.09 -0.34 -5.30
CA SER A 86 -12.50 -1.28 -6.36
C SER A 86 -11.33 -2.02 -7.02
N ARG A 87 -10.34 -2.39 -6.20
CA ARG A 87 -9.13 -3.08 -6.66
C ARG A 87 -9.05 -4.50 -6.10
N ILE A 88 -8.93 -4.66 -4.79
CA ILE A 88 -8.92 -5.92 -4.04
C ILE A 88 -9.55 -5.68 -2.67
N GLY A 89 -10.13 -6.70 -2.06
CA GLY A 89 -10.68 -6.63 -0.69
C GLY A 89 -12.09 -7.21 -0.59
N PHE A 90 -12.46 -7.59 0.63
CA PHE A 90 -13.83 -7.95 0.98
C PHE A 90 -14.72 -6.71 0.88
N ILE A 91 -15.84 -6.83 0.16
CA ILE A 91 -16.85 -5.75 0.12
C ILE A 91 -17.57 -5.74 1.48
N PRO A 92 -17.72 -4.58 2.15
CA PRO A 92 -18.44 -4.50 3.43
C PRO A 92 -19.92 -4.93 3.29
N CYS A 93 -20.20 -6.18 3.62
CA CYS A 93 -21.53 -6.77 3.65
C CYS A 93 -21.57 -7.95 4.65
N GLU A 94 -22.75 -8.49 4.91
CA GLU A 94 -22.97 -9.58 5.86
C GLU A 94 -22.16 -10.84 5.50
N GLU A 95 -22.15 -11.22 4.24
CA GLU A 95 -21.39 -12.39 3.74
C GLU A 95 -19.88 -12.24 4.00
N SER A 96 -19.35 -11.03 3.83
CA SER A 96 -17.94 -10.74 4.12
C SER A 96 -17.63 -10.78 5.62
N LEU A 97 -18.55 -10.33 6.46
CA LEU A 97 -18.43 -10.45 7.92
C LEU A 97 -18.37 -11.92 8.33
N ASP A 98 -19.28 -12.75 7.83
CA ASP A 98 -19.30 -14.20 8.07
C ASP A 98 -17.99 -14.86 7.63
N THR A 99 -17.48 -14.45 6.47
CA THR A 99 -16.24 -14.99 5.91
C THR A 99 -15.03 -14.60 6.76
N VAL A 100 -14.90 -13.33 7.14
CA VAL A 100 -13.79 -12.85 7.97
C VAL A 100 -13.84 -13.47 9.38
N GLU A 101 -15.05 -13.65 9.94
CA GLU A 101 -15.22 -14.36 11.21
C GLU A 101 -14.74 -15.82 11.11
N LYS A 102 -15.04 -16.54 10.03
CA LYS A 102 -14.53 -17.90 9.78
C LYS A 102 -13.00 -17.89 9.61
N ILE A 103 -12.45 -16.95 8.85
CA ILE A 103 -11.00 -16.79 8.67
C ILE A 103 -10.28 -16.60 10.02
N SER A 104 -10.86 -15.79 10.92
CA SER A 104 -10.26 -15.55 12.24
C SER A 104 -10.17 -16.81 13.13
N LYS A 105 -10.91 -17.84 12.79
CA LYS A 105 -10.93 -19.14 13.51
C LYS A 105 -10.02 -20.21 12.89
N LEU A 106 -9.39 -19.93 11.74
CA LEU A 106 -8.49 -20.86 11.09
C LEU A 106 -7.22 -21.07 11.94
N PRO A 107 -6.91 -22.33 12.32
CA PRO A 107 -5.87 -22.61 13.32
C PRO A 107 -4.45 -22.28 12.86
N GLY A 108 -4.20 -22.28 11.55
CA GLY A 108 -2.90 -21.94 10.95
C GLY A 108 -2.66 -20.45 10.79
N LEU A 109 -3.66 -19.58 11.09
CA LEU A 109 -3.55 -18.14 10.89
C LEU A 109 -3.44 -17.37 12.20
N GLU A 110 -2.83 -16.19 12.08
CA GLU A 110 -2.84 -15.11 13.06
C GLU A 110 -3.32 -13.85 12.33
N VAL A 111 -4.53 -13.39 12.64
CA VAL A 111 -5.05 -12.13 12.07
C VAL A 111 -4.43 -10.97 12.80
N GLU A 112 -3.34 -10.42 12.26
CA GLU A 112 -2.53 -9.36 12.85
C GLU A 112 -3.12 -7.98 12.56
N GLY A 113 -3.79 -7.80 11.42
CA GLY A 113 -4.34 -6.51 11.06
C GLY A 113 -5.55 -6.56 10.10
N ILE A 114 -6.19 -5.40 9.95
CA ILE A 114 -7.26 -5.16 9.00
C ILE A 114 -7.12 -3.77 8.40
N PHE A 115 -7.38 -3.63 7.10
CA PHE A 115 -7.17 -2.34 6.44
C PHE A 115 -8.04 -2.11 5.20
N THR A 116 -8.16 -0.84 4.85
CA THR A 116 -8.66 -0.40 3.55
C THR A 116 -7.66 0.55 2.88
N HIS A 117 -7.99 1.04 1.70
CA HIS A 117 -7.19 2.05 0.98
C HIS A 117 -8.10 3.08 0.34
N PHE A 118 -7.86 4.35 0.63
CA PHE A 118 -8.64 5.43 0.06
C PHE A 118 -8.27 5.68 -1.40
N ALA A 119 -9.29 5.78 -2.24
CA ALA A 119 -9.12 6.07 -3.66
C ALA A 119 -8.93 7.58 -3.93
N ARG A 120 -9.53 8.43 -3.10
CA ARG A 120 -9.73 9.87 -3.36
C ARG A 120 -9.41 10.73 -2.13
N ALA A 121 -8.35 10.40 -1.39
CA ALA A 121 -7.91 11.20 -0.23
C ALA A 121 -6.96 12.33 -0.61
N ASP A 122 -6.54 12.41 -1.87
CA ASP A 122 -5.59 13.39 -2.43
C ASP A 122 -6.28 14.55 -3.17
N GLU A 123 -7.59 14.65 -3.05
CA GLU A 123 -8.38 15.76 -3.59
C GLU A 123 -8.34 16.98 -2.65
N LYS A 124 -8.77 18.13 -3.16
CA LYS A 124 -8.81 19.41 -2.44
C LYS A 124 -9.57 19.33 -1.11
N THR A 125 -10.56 18.45 -1.03
CA THR A 125 -11.32 18.19 0.20
C THR A 125 -11.26 16.73 0.57
N ILE A 126 -11.33 16.44 1.86
CA ILE A 126 -11.31 15.06 2.37
C ILE A 126 -12.69 14.36 2.30
N GLU A 127 -13.75 15.08 1.92
CA GLU A 127 -15.11 14.53 1.90
C GLU A 127 -15.26 13.21 1.13
N PRO A 128 -14.59 13.00 -0.05
CA PRO A 128 -14.66 11.72 -0.74
C PRO A 128 -14.08 10.52 0.04
N ALA A 129 -13.21 10.76 1.03
CA ALA A 129 -12.63 9.71 1.86
C ALA A 129 -13.46 9.41 3.12
N ARG A 130 -14.35 10.31 3.55
CA ARG A 130 -15.16 10.14 4.77
C ARG A 130 -16.12 8.96 4.70
N GLU A 131 -16.82 8.79 3.59
CA GLU A 131 -17.74 7.66 3.42
C GLU A 131 -17.03 6.30 3.39
N PRO A 132 -15.94 6.10 2.63
CA PRO A 132 -15.09 4.94 2.76
C PRO A 132 -14.59 4.66 4.19
N PHE A 133 -14.21 5.70 4.93
CA PHE A 133 -13.80 5.57 6.31
C PHE A 133 -14.95 5.10 7.22
N ARG A 134 -16.14 5.69 7.11
CA ARG A 134 -17.32 5.24 7.86
C ARG A 134 -17.69 3.79 7.58
N LYS A 135 -17.64 3.37 6.31
CA LYS A 135 -17.89 1.97 5.92
C LYS A 135 -16.88 1.01 6.55
N TYR A 136 -15.61 1.41 6.58
CA TYR A 136 -14.56 0.63 7.23
C TYR A 136 -14.82 0.50 8.73
N MET A 137 -15.07 1.61 9.43
CA MET A 137 -15.31 1.62 10.87
C MET A 137 -16.53 0.79 11.24
N ALA A 138 -17.63 0.91 10.49
CA ALA A 138 -18.84 0.12 10.71
C ALA A 138 -18.58 -1.39 10.52
N PHE A 139 -17.79 -1.76 9.52
CA PHE A 139 -17.41 -3.16 9.28
C PHE A 139 -16.57 -3.73 10.43
N VAL A 140 -15.61 -2.97 10.91
CA VAL A 140 -14.76 -3.34 12.06
C VAL A 140 -15.59 -3.48 13.33
N GLU A 141 -16.45 -2.49 13.63
CA GLU A 141 -17.33 -2.51 14.80
C GLU A 141 -18.24 -3.76 14.81
N GLU A 142 -18.74 -4.16 13.65
CA GLU A 142 -19.56 -5.37 13.54
C GLU A 142 -18.75 -6.65 13.76
N LEU A 143 -17.52 -6.72 13.26
CA LEU A 143 -16.60 -7.83 13.57
C LEU A 143 -16.30 -7.92 15.06
N GLU A 144 -16.08 -6.81 15.74
CA GLU A 144 -15.86 -6.78 17.19
C GLU A 144 -17.08 -7.29 17.98
N LYS A 145 -18.32 -6.92 17.58
CA LYS A 145 -19.55 -7.45 18.16
C LYS A 145 -19.68 -8.96 18.01
N ARG A 146 -19.13 -9.52 16.93
CA ARG A 146 -19.04 -10.97 16.69
C ARG A 146 -17.87 -11.64 17.44
N GLY A 147 -17.11 -10.87 18.22
CA GLY A 147 -15.98 -11.36 19.01
C GLY A 147 -14.66 -11.49 18.25
N VAL A 148 -14.60 -10.97 17.01
CA VAL A 148 -13.37 -10.92 16.23
C VAL A 148 -12.59 -9.65 16.58
N LYS A 149 -11.48 -9.83 17.31
CA LYS A 149 -10.61 -8.73 17.74
C LYS A 149 -9.34 -8.74 16.90
N ILE A 150 -9.09 -7.65 16.20
CA ILE A 150 -7.92 -7.48 15.33
C ILE A 150 -7.08 -6.33 15.88
N PRO A 151 -5.78 -6.53 16.18
CA PRO A 151 -5.02 -5.52 16.92
C PRO A 151 -4.57 -4.31 16.10
N ILE A 152 -4.36 -4.44 14.78
CA ILE A 152 -3.81 -3.36 13.95
C ILE A 152 -4.83 -2.91 12.91
N HIS A 153 -5.31 -1.69 13.04
CA HIS A 153 -6.22 -1.05 12.10
C HIS A 153 -5.46 0.00 11.31
N HIS A 154 -5.50 -0.06 9.96
CA HIS A 154 -4.80 0.93 9.15
C HIS A 154 -5.52 1.27 7.85
N VAL A 155 -5.78 2.55 7.64
CA VAL A 155 -6.50 3.05 6.47
C VAL A 155 -5.74 4.15 5.74
N SER A 156 -4.98 4.98 6.47
CA SER A 156 -4.29 6.14 5.94
C SER A 156 -3.19 5.79 4.94
N ASN A 157 -3.26 6.42 3.77
CA ASN A 157 -2.20 6.52 2.79
C ASN A 157 -1.49 7.89 2.91
N SER A 158 -0.53 8.20 2.05
CA SER A 158 0.22 9.46 2.06
C SER A 158 -0.67 10.71 2.08
N ALA A 159 -1.78 10.70 1.36
CA ALA A 159 -2.69 11.85 1.28
C ALA A 159 -3.47 12.04 2.58
N SER A 160 -4.03 10.97 3.13
CA SER A 160 -4.78 11.03 4.38
C SER A 160 -3.89 11.31 5.60
N ILE A 161 -2.62 10.92 5.59
CA ILE A 161 -1.65 11.35 6.61
C ILE A 161 -1.58 12.89 6.66
N ILE A 162 -1.60 13.56 5.50
CA ILE A 162 -1.53 15.02 5.41
C ILE A 162 -2.86 15.67 5.81
N GLY A 163 -3.99 15.17 5.31
CA GLY A 163 -5.27 15.87 5.36
C GLY A 163 -6.38 15.23 6.20
N PHE A 164 -6.19 14.02 6.76
CA PHE A 164 -7.25 13.29 7.44
C PHE A 164 -6.74 12.56 8.70
N SER A 165 -6.33 13.29 9.70
CA SER A 165 -5.73 12.75 10.93
C SER A 165 -6.63 11.77 11.70
N GLU A 166 -7.96 11.93 11.64
CA GLU A 166 -8.92 10.99 12.24
C GLU A 166 -8.78 9.56 11.72
N ALA A 167 -8.25 9.40 10.49
CA ALA A 167 -8.04 8.10 9.86
C ALA A 167 -6.68 7.46 10.18
N ASN A 168 -5.85 8.06 11.00
CA ASN A 168 -4.49 7.54 11.27
C ASN A 168 -4.46 6.31 12.21
N LEU A 169 -5.54 5.91 12.79
CA LEU A 169 -5.74 4.71 13.62
C LEU A 169 -4.43 4.16 14.26
N ASP A 170 -4.19 2.82 14.23
CA ASP A 170 -3.01 2.21 14.87
C ASP A 170 -1.75 2.28 13.99
N MET A 171 -1.89 2.33 12.66
CA MET A 171 -0.77 2.39 11.72
C MET A 171 -1.13 3.20 10.48
N VAL A 172 -0.16 3.97 9.97
CA VAL A 172 -0.27 4.70 8.71
C VAL A 172 0.67 4.12 7.65
N ARG A 173 0.36 4.30 6.38
CA ARG A 173 1.18 3.83 5.27
C ARG A 173 1.73 5.00 4.47
N SER A 174 2.90 5.50 4.88
CA SER A 174 3.64 6.50 4.13
C SER A 174 4.24 5.86 2.87
N GLY A 175 3.66 6.16 1.71
CA GLY A 175 4.14 5.70 0.41
C GLY A 175 4.96 6.78 -0.28
N ILE A 176 4.35 7.53 -1.19
CA ILE A 176 5.03 8.55 -2.01
C ILE A 176 5.67 9.67 -1.17
N THR A 177 5.09 10.01 -0.02
CA THR A 177 5.65 11.00 0.92
C THR A 177 7.00 10.58 1.50
N THR A 178 7.27 9.27 1.66
CA THR A 178 8.57 8.76 2.07
C THR A 178 9.69 9.13 1.08
N TYR A 179 9.33 9.34 -0.19
CA TYR A 179 10.27 9.77 -1.24
C TYR A 179 10.28 11.28 -1.45
N GLY A 180 9.62 12.04 -0.58
CA GLY A 180 9.60 13.50 -0.63
C GLY A 180 8.70 14.07 -1.72
N LEU A 181 7.66 13.33 -2.12
CA LEU A 181 6.72 13.76 -3.16
C LEU A 181 5.31 13.87 -2.59
N TYR A 182 4.58 14.91 -3.00
CA TYR A 182 3.17 15.05 -2.65
C TYR A 182 2.29 14.14 -3.51
N PRO A 183 1.22 13.54 -2.93
CA PRO A 183 0.30 12.66 -3.65
C PRO A 183 -0.41 13.33 -4.83
N SER A 184 -0.72 14.63 -4.69
CA SER A 184 -1.29 15.46 -5.75
C SER A 184 -0.91 16.93 -5.57
N ASN A 185 -1.34 17.78 -6.51
CA ASN A 185 -1.21 19.23 -6.36
C ASN A 185 -2.27 19.86 -5.45
N GLU A 186 -3.29 19.10 -5.05
CA GLU A 186 -4.44 19.59 -4.29
C GLU A 186 -4.28 19.42 -2.78
N VAL A 187 -3.34 18.57 -2.32
CA VAL A 187 -3.08 18.39 -0.89
C VAL A 187 -2.47 19.65 -0.26
N ALA A 188 -2.75 19.86 1.02
CA ALA A 188 -2.24 20.99 1.80
C ALA A 188 -0.72 20.82 2.03
N LYS A 189 0.09 21.51 1.21
CA LYS A 189 1.57 21.39 1.21
C LYS A 189 2.22 22.13 2.39
N ASP A 190 1.49 22.99 3.05
CA ASP A 190 1.91 23.71 4.26
C ASP A 190 1.84 22.88 5.54
N VAL A 191 1.06 21.78 5.52
CA VAL A 191 0.96 20.84 6.66
C VAL A 191 2.22 19.99 6.83
N LEU A 192 2.85 19.60 5.73
CA LEU A 192 4.05 18.77 5.75
C LEU A 192 5.01 19.23 4.64
N ILE A 193 6.18 19.74 5.03
CA ILE A 193 7.22 20.12 4.07
C ILE A 193 8.00 18.87 3.66
N LEU A 194 8.03 18.58 2.36
CA LEU A 194 8.69 17.42 1.79
C LEU A 194 9.89 17.81 0.94
N GLU A 195 10.98 17.07 1.08
CA GLU A 195 12.18 17.20 0.26
C GLU A 195 12.35 15.95 -0.61
N PRO A 196 12.43 16.08 -1.97
CA PRO A 196 12.62 14.93 -2.84
C PRO A 196 13.88 14.13 -2.52
N ALA A 197 13.70 12.84 -2.24
CA ALA A 197 14.80 11.93 -1.91
C ALA A 197 15.56 11.42 -3.15
N MET A 198 15.02 11.61 -4.37
CA MET A 198 15.59 11.14 -5.62
C MET A 198 15.88 12.31 -6.56
N GLN A 199 17.03 12.28 -7.21
CA GLN A 199 17.37 13.19 -8.31
C GLN A 199 17.59 12.39 -9.59
N TRP A 200 16.88 12.79 -10.65
CA TRP A 200 17.13 12.26 -11.99
C TRP A 200 18.11 13.18 -12.70
N LYS A 201 19.28 12.64 -13.09
CA LYS A 201 20.33 13.40 -13.78
C LYS A 201 20.60 12.79 -15.15
N SER A 202 20.85 13.67 -16.13
CA SER A 202 21.27 13.29 -17.47
C SER A 202 22.42 14.19 -17.92
N ILE A 203 23.12 13.77 -18.97
CA ILE A 203 24.18 14.53 -19.61
C ILE A 203 23.70 14.88 -21.02
N ILE A 204 23.87 16.15 -21.39
CA ILE A 204 23.66 16.58 -22.77
C ILE A 204 24.74 15.93 -23.64
N SER A 205 24.31 15.06 -24.55
CA SER A 205 25.22 14.32 -25.44
C SER A 205 25.42 15.01 -26.80
N TYR A 206 24.48 15.86 -27.20
CA TYR A 206 24.52 16.58 -28.46
C TYR A 206 23.65 17.83 -28.42
N ILE A 207 24.12 18.90 -29.06
CA ILE A 207 23.40 20.17 -29.20
C ILE A 207 23.34 20.54 -30.69
N LYS A 208 22.18 20.94 -31.16
CA LYS A 208 21.98 21.47 -32.51
C LYS A 208 21.00 22.63 -32.53
N THR A 209 21.14 23.47 -33.53
CA THR A 209 20.16 24.53 -33.83
C THR A 209 19.19 24.03 -34.88
N VAL A 210 17.91 24.30 -34.71
CA VAL A 210 16.85 23.99 -35.68
C VAL A 210 16.14 25.26 -36.11
N GLU A 211 15.69 25.27 -37.36
CA GLU A 211 14.97 26.41 -37.95
C GLU A 211 13.44 26.33 -37.63
N PRO A 212 12.71 27.45 -37.72
CA PRO A 212 11.25 27.47 -37.58
C PRO A 212 10.58 26.44 -38.49
N GLY A 213 9.57 25.73 -38.01
CA GLY A 213 8.85 24.69 -38.73
C GLY A 213 9.47 23.30 -38.59
N THR A 214 10.63 23.15 -37.94
CA THR A 214 11.24 21.83 -37.71
C THR A 214 10.44 21.07 -36.65
N SER A 215 9.99 19.87 -37.02
CA SER A 215 9.35 18.91 -36.09
C SER A 215 10.40 18.18 -35.28
N ILE A 216 10.17 17.99 -33.97
CA ILE A 216 11.13 17.42 -33.02
C ILE A 216 10.58 16.16 -32.41
N SER A 217 11.41 15.08 -32.38
CA SER A 217 11.17 13.80 -31.74
C SER A 217 10.00 13.01 -32.33
N TYR A 218 9.70 11.84 -31.70
CA TYR A 218 8.65 10.94 -32.15
C TYR A 218 7.27 11.58 -32.13
N GLY A 219 6.49 11.30 -33.18
CA GLY A 219 5.13 11.82 -33.34
C GLY A 219 5.06 13.31 -33.72
N GLY A 220 6.19 14.03 -33.75
CA GLY A 220 6.23 15.43 -34.16
C GLY A 220 5.33 16.35 -33.31
N THR A 221 5.09 16.00 -32.05
CA THR A 221 4.17 16.71 -31.17
C THR A 221 4.62 18.12 -30.83
N PHE A 222 5.91 18.40 -31.02
CA PHE A 222 6.47 19.75 -30.89
C PHE A 222 7.08 20.19 -32.22
N THR A 223 6.69 21.39 -32.68
CA THR A 223 7.26 22.04 -33.85
C THR A 223 7.89 23.36 -33.41
N ALA A 224 9.14 23.59 -33.82
CA ALA A 224 9.87 24.81 -33.51
C ALA A 224 9.14 26.03 -34.14
N LYS A 225 8.73 27.00 -33.33
CA LYS A 225 8.07 28.21 -33.79
C LYS A 225 9.05 29.28 -34.21
N GLU A 226 10.24 29.22 -33.71
CA GLU A 226 11.36 30.12 -33.99
C GLU A 226 12.64 29.36 -34.08
N LYS A 227 13.76 29.97 -34.47
CA LYS A 227 15.09 29.37 -34.41
C LYS A 227 15.44 29.07 -32.99
N MET A 228 15.69 27.80 -32.66
CA MET A 228 15.94 27.35 -31.30
C MET A 228 17.04 26.30 -31.19
N THR A 229 17.63 26.21 -30.02
CA THR A 229 18.59 25.18 -29.68
C THR A 229 17.90 23.96 -29.08
N VAL A 230 18.25 22.77 -29.56
CA VAL A 230 17.78 21.48 -29.07
C VAL A 230 18.97 20.70 -28.55
N ALA A 231 18.77 20.09 -27.35
CA ALA A 231 19.78 19.30 -26.66
C ALA A 231 19.24 17.93 -26.28
#